data_8f082d799eef6d86f0954dbeddf39c27
#
_entry.id   8f082d799eef6d86f0954dbeddf39c27
#
_cell.length_a   1.000
_cell.length_b   1.000
_cell.length_c   1.000
_cell.angle_alpha   90.00
_cell.angle_beta   90.00
_cell.angle_gamma   90.00
#
_symmetry.space_group_name_H-M   'P 1'
#
loop_
_entity.id
_entity.type
_entity.pdbx_description
1 polymer ?
#
loop_
_entity_poly.entity_id
_entity_poly.type
_entity_poly.pdbx_seq_one_letter_code
_entity_poly.pdbx_strand_id
1 'polypeptide(L)'
;SAEERVSIAIEQLIPRAMEVGLPMENLYLDPLVLTVAGCQEYCPHAIEAVRYVKQAMDPAPLTIGGLSNVSNKVPPEGRSLLNRTYLVMLMAAGLDAVIADPLDKELMEVIRIVENRDDSTPVSQLILALYDATAAQEELEPSQVDMKDPDQAAIWKTVQVLLNKIIFTESYLRT
;
A
#
# COMPACT_ATOMS: atom_id res chain seq x y z
N SER A 1 -15.34 5.06 -2.57
CA SER A 1 -14.20 5.63 -3.34
C SER A 1 -13.16 6.25 -2.41
N ALA A 2 -12.04 6.67 -2.95
CA ALA A 2 -11.01 7.41 -2.22
C ALA A 2 -11.54 8.78 -1.76
N GLU A 3 -12.23 9.48 -2.65
CA GLU A 3 -12.83 10.79 -2.39
C GLU A 3 -13.84 10.75 -1.25
N GLU A 4 -14.70 9.73 -1.20
CA GLU A 4 -15.67 9.57 -0.09
C GLU A 4 -14.96 9.36 1.25
N ARG A 5 -13.90 8.55 1.30
CA ARG A 5 -13.10 8.34 2.52
C ARG A 5 -12.48 9.65 3.01
N VAL A 6 -11.91 10.43 2.09
CA VAL A 6 -11.28 11.71 2.39
C VAL A 6 -12.32 12.77 2.79
N SER A 7 -13.47 12.83 2.11
CA SER A 7 -14.59 13.72 2.48
C SER A 7 -15.06 13.44 3.91
N ILE A 8 -15.27 12.17 4.28
CA ILE A 8 -15.64 11.80 5.66
C ILE A 8 -14.56 12.24 6.65
N ALA A 9 -13.29 12.03 6.33
CA ALA A 9 -12.17 12.42 7.19
C ALA A 9 -12.16 13.93 7.42
N ILE A 10 -12.22 14.73 6.34
CA ILE A 10 -12.10 16.20 6.40
C ILE A 10 -13.35 16.85 6.95
N GLU A 11 -14.54 16.40 6.56
CA GLU A 11 -15.79 17.07 6.90
C GLU A 11 -16.38 16.61 8.25
N GLN A 12 -16.01 15.41 8.72
CA GLN A 12 -16.62 14.84 9.92
C GLN A 12 -15.62 14.48 11.01
N LEU A 13 -14.55 13.69 10.68
CA LEU A 13 -13.67 13.16 11.70
C LEU A 13 -12.72 14.22 12.27
N ILE A 14 -12.03 14.95 11.40
CA ILE A 14 -11.06 15.99 11.81
C ILE A 14 -11.76 17.10 12.60
N PRO A 15 -12.87 17.71 12.12
CA PRO A 15 -13.57 18.74 12.91
C PRO A 15 -13.99 18.24 14.29
N ARG A 16 -14.48 16.99 14.37
CA ARG A 16 -14.89 16.41 15.64
C ARG A 16 -13.73 16.15 16.57
N ALA A 17 -12.58 15.71 16.06
CA ALA A 17 -11.36 15.55 16.84
C ALA A 17 -10.88 16.91 17.42
N MET A 18 -10.92 17.95 16.61
CA MET A 18 -10.55 19.31 17.04
C MET A 18 -11.51 19.88 18.10
N GLU A 19 -12.83 19.66 17.96
CA GLU A 19 -13.82 20.09 18.95
C GLU A 19 -13.58 19.51 20.33
N VAL A 20 -13.07 18.28 20.44
CA VAL A 20 -12.73 17.64 21.71
C VAL A 20 -11.29 17.92 22.16
N GLY A 21 -10.56 18.79 21.44
CA GLY A 21 -9.21 19.21 21.80
C GLY A 21 -8.11 18.20 21.47
N LEU A 22 -8.35 17.27 20.54
CA LEU A 22 -7.29 16.34 20.09
C LEU A 22 -6.31 17.09 19.18
N PRO A 23 -5.00 17.17 19.54
CA PRO A 23 -4.01 17.78 18.67
C PRO A 23 -3.85 17.01 17.34
N MET A 24 -3.62 17.75 16.25
CA MET A 24 -3.51 17.14 14.89
C MET A 24 -2.36 16.13 14.81
N GLU A 25 -1.25 16.36 15.49
CA GLU A 25 -0.10 15.45 15.56
C GLU A 25 -0.40 14.11 16.26
N ASN A 26 -1.51 14.03 16.98
CA ASN A 26 -1.99 12.79 17.64
C ASN A 26 -3.13 12.11 16.86
N LEU A 27 -3.55 12.69 15.74
CA LEU A 27 -4.63 12.16 14.92
C LEU A 27 -4.07 11.26 13.82
N TYR A 28 -4.45 9.99 13.85
CA TYR A 28 -4.17 9.02 12.82
C TYR A 28 -5.45 8.65 12.07
N LEU A 29 -5.46 8.82 10.76
CA LEU A 29 -6.55 8.43 9.88
C LEU A 29 -6.26 7.07 9.23
N ASP A 30 -7.19 6.14 9.33
CA ASP A 30 -7.11 4.82 8.67
C ASP A 30 -7.83 4.88 7.32
N PRO A 31 -7.15 4.66 6.17
CA PRO A 31 -7.74 4.67 4.84
C PRO A 31 -8.65 3.47 4.56
N LEU A 32 -8.79 2.53 5.49
CA LEU A 32 -9.54 1.28 5.40
C LEU A 32 -9.00 0.34 4.30
N VAL A 33 -7.92 -0.36 4.63
CA VAL A 33 -7.41 -1.46 3.80
C VAL A 33 -8.42 -2.62 3.80
N LEU A 34 -8.86 -3.01 2.60
CA LEU A 34 -9.77 -4.13 2.38
C LEU A 34 -9.05 -5.29 1.69
N THR A 35 -9.64 -6.49 1.80
CA THR A 35 -9.04 -7.71 1.26
C THR A 35 -9.16 -7.79 -0.26
N VAL A 36 -8.13 -8.32 -0.95
CA VAL A 36 -8.23 -8.68 -2.38
C VAL A 36 -9.27 -9.78 -2.62
N ALA A 37 -9.54 -10.63 -1.62
CA ALA A 37 -10.52 -11.70 -1.73
C ALA A 37 -11.95 -11.17 -1.60
N GLY A 38 -12.51 -10.69 -2.70
CA GLY A 38 -13.89 -10.20 -2.82
C GLY A 38 -14.07 -8.69 -2.66
N CYS A 39 -12.99 -7.93 -2.46
CA CYS A 39 -13.01 -6.47 -2.34
C CYS A 39 -11.82 -5.83 -3.09
N GLN A 40 -11.29 -6.51 -4.09
CA GLN A 40 -10.08 -6.13 -4.80
C GLN A 40 -10.16 -4.72 -5.40
N GLU A 41 -11.31 -4.32 -5.91
CA GLU A 41 -11.57 -3.02 -6.52
C GLU A 41 -11.29 -1.84 -5.57
N TYR A 42 -11.27 -2.09 -4.25
CA TYR A 42 -11.01 -1.04 -3.25
C TYR A 42 -9.52 -0.90 -2.90
N CYS A 43 -8.64 -1.79 -3.37
CA CYS A 43 -7.21 -1.66 -3.07
C CYS A 43 -6.59 -0.38 -3.63
N PRO A 44 -6.82 0.02 -4.89
CA PRO A 44 -6.33 1.31 -5.40
C PRO A 44 -6.85 2.51 -4.59
N HIS A 45 -8.12 2.45 -4.17
CA HIS A 45 -8.75 3.55 -3.44
C HIS A 45 -8.14 3.82 -2.05
N ALA A 46 -7.54 2.82 -1.40
CA ALA A 46 -6.84 3.08 -0.14
C ALA A 46 -5.50 3.81 -0.38
N ILE A 47 -4.78 3.49 -1.46
CA ILE A 47 -3.55 4.19 -1.87
C ILE A 47 -3.88 5.66 -2.18
N GLU A 48 -4.91 5.89 -2.99
CA GLU A 48 -5.37 7.24 -3.35
C GLU A 48 -5.86 8.02 -2.13
N ALA A 49 -6.59 7.37 -1.21
CA ALA A 49 -7.08 8.02 0.00
C ALA A 49 -5.92 8.50 0.90
N VAL A 50 -4.85 7.70 1.08
CA VAL A 50 -3.64 8.15 1.77
C VAL A 50 -3.08 9.40 1.12
N ARG A 51 -2.89 9.38 -0.20
CA ARG A 51 -2.34 10.52 -0.96
C ARG A 51 -3.19 11.77 -0.82
N TYR A 52 -4.51 11.64 -0.97
CA TYR A 52 -5.42 12.79 -0.86
C TYR A 52 -5.45 13.38 0.54
N VAL A 53 -5.41 12.56 1.60
CA VAL A 53 -5.27 13.05 2.98
C VAL A 53 -4.01 13.88 3.14
N LYS A 54 -2.87 13.40 2.59
CA LYS A 54 -1.59 14.12 2.66
C LYS A 54 -1.57 15.43 1.88
N GLN A 55 -2.39 15.55 0.84
CA GLN A 55 -2.47 16.75 0.01
C GLN A 55 -3.55 17.74 0.47
N ALA A 56 -4.52 17.30 1.29
CA ALA A 56 -5.70 18.06 1.63
C ALA A 56 -5.45 19.17 2.65
N MET A 57 -4.43 19.04 3.49
CA MET A 57 -4.17 19.94 4.63
C MET A 57 -2.67 20.13 4.87
N ASP A 58 -2.30 21.28 5.46
CA ASP A 58 -0.95 21.57 5.94
C ASP A 58 -1.03 22.20 7.36
N PRO A 59 -0.54 21.54 8.42
CA PRO A 59 0.01 20.18 8.41
C PRO A 59 -1.05 19.11 8.12
N ALA A 60 -0.67 18.08 7.37
CA ALA A 60 -1.54 16.94 7.13
C ALA A 60 -1.64 16.05 8.38
N PRO A 61 -2.81 15.44 8.67
CA PRO A 61 -2.92 14.43 9.71
C PRO A 61 -2.05 13.20 9.37
N LEU A 62 -1.70 12.45 10.41
CA LEU A 62 -1.00 11.18 10.24
C LEU A 62 -1.95 10.13 9.67
N THR A 63 -1.40 9.17 8.94
CA THR A 63 -2.16 8.05 8.38
C THR A 63 -1.62 6.71 8.91
N ILE A 64 -2.51 5.76 9.16
CA ILE A 64 -2.17 4.42 9.63
C ILE A 64 -3.01 3.38 8.89
N GLY A 65 -2.41 2.25 8.51
CA GLY A 65 -3.12 1.17 7.82
C GLY A 65 -3.01 -0.18 8.50
N GLY A 66 -4.12 -0.91 8.60
CA GLY A 66 -4.15 -2.33 8.99
C GLY A 66 -3.76 -3.21 7.81
N LEU A 67 -2.46 -3.40 7.58
CA LEU A 67 -1.92 -4.00 6.36
C LEU A 67 -2.42 -5.42 6.08
N SER A 68 -2.46 -6.28 7.09
CA SER A 68 -2.84 -7.69 6.92
C SER A 68 -4.27 -7.90 6.42
N ASN A 69 -5.11 -6.85 6.46
CA ASN A 69 -6.45 -6.90 5.89
C ASN A 69 -6.42 -7.17 4.38
N VAL A 70 -5.42 -6.68 3.64
CA VAL A 70 -5.33 -6.89 2.18
C VAL A 70 -5.26 -8.38 1.83
N SER A 71 -4.61 -9.18 2.67
CA SER A 71 -4.44 -10.63 2.48
C SER A 71 -5.39 -11.50 3.31
N ASN A 72 -6.43 -10.91 3.91
CA ASN A 72 -7.44 -11.67 4.63
C ASN A 72 -8.15 -12.66 3.67
N LYS A 73 -8.34 -13.91 4.11
CA LYS A 73 -8.86 -15.04 3.30
C LYS A 73 -7.97 -15.48 2.13
N VAL A 74 -6.78 -14.92 1.98
CA VAL A 74 -5.79 -15.40 1.01
C VAL A 74 -5.04 -16.60 1.62
N PRO A 75 -4.69 -17.64 0.81
CA PRO A 75 -3.83 -18.73 1.27
C PRO A 75 -2.53 -18.24 1.89
N PRO A 76 -2.01 -18.90 2.95
CA PRO A 76 -0.86 -18.41 3.72
C PRO A 76 0.38 -18.09 2.87
N GLU A 77 0.64 -18.88 1.83
CA GLU A 77 1.79 -18.73 0.92
C GLU A 77 1.78 -17.43 0.09
N GLY A 78 0.61 -16.83 -0.13
CA GLY A 78 0.47 -15.58 -0.87
C GLY A 78 0.44 -14.32 -0.01
N ARG A 79 0.29 -14.47 1.33
CA ARG A 79 0.01 -13.31 2.20
C ARG A 79 1.19 -12.36 2.34
N SER A 80 2.40 -12.88 2.58
CA SER A 80 3.58 -12.04 2.75
C SER A 80 3.84 -11.20 1.49
N LEU A 81 3.77 -11.81 0.31
CA LEU A 81 3.97 -11.11 -0.96
C LEU A 81 2.92 -9.99 -1.17
N LEU A 82 1.64 -10.26 -0.93
CA LEU A 82 0.58 -9.25 -1.01
C LEU A 82 0.83 -8.10 -0.02
N ASN A 83 1.10 -8.44 1.24
CA ASN A 83 1.31 -7.45 2.29
C ASN A 83 2.50 -6.54 1.95
N ARG A 84 3.67 -7.11 1.64
CA ARG A 84 4.88 -6.32 1.37
C ARG A 84 4.77 -5.48 0.11
N THR A 85 4.20 -6.02 -0.97
CA THR A 85 4.00 -5.25 -2.21
C THR A 85 3.04 -4.09 -2.00
N TYR A 86 1.93 -4.33 -1.29
CA TYR A 86 0.97 -3.27 -0.98
C TYR A 86 1.54 -2.21 -0.05
N LEU A 87 2.38 -2.61 0.93
CA LEU A 87 3.06 -1.67 1.81
C LEU A 87 3.95 -0.70 1.04
N VAL A 88 4.74 -1.19 0.06
CA VAL A 88 5.57 -0.32 -0.80
C VAL A 88 4.71 0.77 -1.48
N MET A 89 3.54 0.39 -2.01
CA MET A 89 2.64 1.34 -2.68
C MET A 89 2.01 2.32 -1.69
N LEU A 90 1.64 1.88 -0.50
CA LEU A 90 1.09 2.74 0.56
C LEU A 90 2.14 3.71 1.10
N MET A 91 3.39 3.26 1.33
CA MET A 91 4.51 4.12 1.72
C MET A 91 4.77 5.20 0.66
N ALA A 92 4.73 4.84 -0.62
CA ALA A 92 4.87 5.78 -1.73
C ALA A 92 3.75 6.81 -1.81
N ALA A 93 2.55 6.47 -1.33
CA ALA A 93 1.43 7.41 -1.21
C ALA A 93 1.54 8.33 0.01
N GLY A 94 2.45 8.06 0.95
CA GLY A 94 2.70 8.86 2.16
C GLY A 94 2.12 8.27 3.45
N LEU A 95 1.91 6.95 3.53
CA LEU A 95 1.47 6.29 4.76
C LEU A 95 2.54 6.47 5.86
N ASP A 96 2.14 6.98 7.05
CA ASP A 96 3.05 7.28 8.17
C ASP A 96 3.29 6.09 9.08
N ALA A 97 2.27 5.25 9.27
CA ALA A 97 2.34 4.11 10.17
C ALA A 97 1.61 2.88 9.61
N VAL A 98 2.00 1.70 10.05
CA VAL A 98 1.37 0.45 9.63
C VAL A 98 1.21 -0.51 10.80
N ILE A 99 0.06 -1.18 10.89
CA ILE A 99 -0.14 -2.32 11.75
C ILE A 99 0.17 -3.57 10.93
N ALA A 100 1.29 -4.22 11.24
CA ALA A 100 1.83 -5.33 10.47
C ALA A 100 2.47 -6.38 11.38
N ASP A 101 2.77 -7.57 10.83
CA ASP A 101 3.49 -8.62 11.53
C ASP A 101 5.02 -8.32 11.55
N PRO A 102 5.62 -8.00 12.69
CA PRO A 102 7.04 -7.72 12.77
C PRO A 102 7.93 -8.97 12.60
N LEU A 103 7.34 -10.17 12.59
CA LEU A 103 8.04 -11.43 12.38
C LEU A 103 8.12 -11.81 10.89
N ASP A 104 7.39 -11.14 10.01
CA ASP A 104 7.52 -11.29 8.57
C ASP A 104 8.80 -10.58 8.10
N LYS A 105 9.87 -11.38 7.94
CA LYS A 105 11.20 -10.88 7.58
C LYS A 105 11.22 -10.22 6.20
N GLU A 106 10.46 -10.74 5.25
CA GLU A 106 10.40 -10.18 3.90
C GLU A 106 9.68 -8.83 3.88
N LEU A 107 8.65 -8.67 4.74
CA LEU A 107 8.00 -7.40 4.97
C LEU A 107 8.95 -6.37 5.60
N MET A 108 9.70 -6.76 6.64
CA MET A 108 10.69 -5.88 7.26
C MET A 108 11.80 -5.48 6.27
N GLU A 109 12.17 -6.38 5.39
CA GLU A 109 13.19 -6.13 4.36
C GLU A 109 12.72 -5.08 3.34
N VAL A 110 11.47 -5.12 2.86
CA VAL A 110 10.98 -4.09 1.92
C VAL A 110 10.94 -2.70 2.56
N ILE A 111 10.62 -2.60 3.85
CA ILE A 111 10.70 -1.33 4.58
C ILE A 111 12.15 -0.81 4.56
N ARG A 112 13.12 -1.68 4.91
CA ARG A 112 14.54 -1.33 4.90
C ARG A 112 15.04 -0.91 3.52
N ILE A 113 14.63 -1.62 2.47
CA ILE A 113 14.96 -1.29 1.07
C ILE A 113 14.47 0.12 0.74
N VAL A 114 13.21 0.43 1.03
CA VAL A 114 12.61 1.72 0.71
C VAL A 114 13.26 2.85 1.52
N GLU A 115 13.41 2.69 2.84
CA GLU A 115 13.95 3.71 3.72
C GLU A 115 15.43 4.04 3.43
N ASN A 116 16.23 3.02 3.13
CA ASN A 116 17.66 3.20 2.84
C ASN A 116 17.95 3.37 1.35
N ARG A 117 16.96 3.28 0.47
CA ARG A 117 17.12 3.29 -0.99
C ARG A 117 18.13 2.24 -1.46
N ASP A 118 18.04 1.02 -0.89
CA ASP A 118 18.94 -0.08 -1.17
C ASP A 118 18.63 -0.71 -2.54
N ASP A 119 19.48 -0.46 -3.53
CA ASP A 119 19.38 -0.94 -4.91
C ASP A 119 20.34 -2.10 -5.21
N SER A 120 20.87 -2.76 -4.19
CA SER A 120 21.95 -3.74 -4.29
C SER A 120 21.58 -5.02 -5.03
N THR A 121 20.29 -5.34 -5.16
CA THR A 121 19.80 -6.55 -5.83
C THR A 121 18.77 -6.21 -6.93
N PRO A 122 18.58 -7.08 -7.95
CA PRO A 122 17.55 -6.87 -8.96
C PRO A 122 16.13 -6.74 -8.39
N VAL A 123 15.82 -7.47 -7.32
CA VAL A 123 14.51 -7.38 -6.64
C VAL A 123 14.38 -6.05 -5.89
N SER A 124 15.43 -5.60 -5.19
CA SER A 124 15.37 -4.31 -4.50
C SER A 124 15.27 -3.13 -5.48
N GLN A 125 15.92 -3.20 -6.63
CA GLN A 125 15.75 -2.23 -7.73
C GLN A 125 14.30 -2.18 -8.21
N LEU A 126 13.64 -3.33 -8.38
CA LEU A 126 12.23 -3.38 -8.76
C LEU A 126 11.30 -2.80 -7.67
N ILE A 127 11.57 -3.08 -6.39
CA ILE A 127 10.83 -2.51 -5.26
C ILE A 127 10.95 -0.98 -5.27
N LEU A 128 12.14 -0.44 -5.49
CA LEU A 128 12.35 1.00 -5.59
C LEU A 128 11.68 1.60 -6.83
N ALA A 129 11.73 0.92 -7.97
CA ALA A 129 11.00 1.34 -9.17
C ALA A 129 9.49 1.39 -8.94
N LEU A 130 8.91 0.38 -8.26
CA LEU A 130 7.51 0.38 -7.86
C LEU A 130 7.17 1.56 -6.93
N TYR A 131 8.02 1.80 -5.93
CA TYR A 131 7.85 2.94 -5.01
C TYR A 131 7.87 4.26 -5.77
N ASP A 132 8.87 4.49 -6.62
CA ASP A 132 9.06 5.75 -7.35
C ASP A 132 7.93 5.99 -8.36
N ALA A 133 7.50 4.96 -9.11
CA ALA A 133 6.37 5.05 -10.03
C ALA A 133 5.07 5.39 -9.26
N THR A 134 4.80 4.68 -8.15
CA THR A 134 3.61 4.95 -7.32
C THR A 134 3.63 6.37 -6.74
N ALA A 135 4.78 6.84 -6.26
CA ALA A 135 4.94 8.21 -5.74
C ALA A 135 4.70 9.27 -6.82
N ALA A 136 5.17 9.02 -8.04
CA ALA A 136 4.94 9.87 -9.20
C ALA A 136 3.50 9.79 -9.77
N GLN A 137 2.65 8.92 -9.21
CA GLN A 137 1.32 8.59 -9.75
C GLN A 137 1.38 7.97 -11.16
N GLU A 138 2.46 7.27 -11.41
CA GLU A 138 2.71 6.51 -12.63
C GLU A 138 2.59 5.01 -12.33
N GLU A 139 2.56 4.22 -13.38
CA GLU A 139 2.56 2.77 -13.28
C GLU A 139 3.97 2.23 -13.46
N LEU A 140 4.23 1.12 -12.78
CA LEU A 140 5.44 0.35 -13.05
C LEU A 140 5.37 -0.18 -14.48
N GLU A 141 6.40 0.11 -15.28
CA GLU A 141 6.44 -0.31 -16.68
C GLU A 141 6.89 -1.77 -16.83
N PRO A 142 6.27 -2.56 -17.73
CA PRO A 142 6.68 -3.95 -17.96
C PRO A 142 8.16 -4.11 -18.34
N SER A 143 8.75 -3.09 -18.96
CA SER A 143 10.17 -3.05 -19.35
C SER A 143 11.14 -3.01 -18.17
N GLN A 144 10.67 -2.63 -16.99
CA GLN A 144 11.44 -2.58 -15.74
C GLN A 144 11.46 -3.92 -14.98
N VAL A 145 10.75 -4.93 -15.50
CA VAL A 145 10.55 -6.23 -14.84
C VAL A 145 11.22 -7.34 -15.64
N ASP A 146 12.12 -8.08 -15.03
CA ASP A 146 12.58 -9.33 -15.61
C ASP A 146 11.57 -10.46 -15.34
N MET A 147 10.71 -10.70 -16.33
CA MET A 147 9.68 -11.75 -16.24
C MET A 147 10.25 -13.18 -16.20
N LYS A 148 11.56 -13.36 -16.40
CA LYS A 148 12.24 -14.66 -16.23
C LYS A 148 12.69 -14.89 -14.79
N ASP A 149 12.83 -13.82 -14.02
CA ASP A 149 13.08 -13.87 -12.58
C ASP A 149 11.74 -14.16 -11.88
N PRO A 150 11.61 -15.30 -11.19
CA PRO A 150 10.33 -15.68 -10.55
C PRO A 150 9.88 -14.68 -9.47
N ASP A 151 10.81 -14.06 -8.74
CA ASP A 151 10.48 -13.11 -7.68
C ASP A 151 9.96 -11.79 -8.28
N GLN A 152 10.60 -11.28 -9.32
CA GLN A 152 10.14 -10.09 -10.01
C GLN A 152 8.80 -10.32 -10.70
N ALA A 153 8.61 -11.47 -11.38
CA ALA A 153 7.35 -11.83 -12.00
C ALA A 153 6.21 -11.94 -10.97
N ALA A 154 6.50 -12.47 -9.77
CA ALA A 154 5.52 -12.56 -8.69
C ALA A 154 5.14 -11.17 -8.15
N ILE A 155 6.10 -10.27 -7.95
CA ILE A 155 5.85 -8.87 -7.56
C ILE A 155 4.98 -8.18 -8.63
N TRP A 156 5.35 -8.30 -9.91
CA TRP A 156 4.59 -7.72 -11.02
C TRP A 156 3.12 -8.16 -11.04
N LYS A 157 2.87 -9.48 -10.99
CA LYS A 157 1.50 -10.02 -10.94
C LYS A 157 0.73 -9.49 -9.73
N THR A 158 1.40 -9.39 -8.59
CA THR A 158 0.80 -8.85 -7.36
C THR A 158 0.42 -7.39 -7.52
N VAL A 159 1.27 -6.56 -8.14
CA VAL A 159 0.95 -5.16 -8.48
C VAL A 159 -0.29 -5.09 -9.38
N GLN A 160 -0.38 -5.95 -10.41
CA GLN A 160 -1.55 -5.98 -11.31
C GLN A 160 -2.83 -6.35 -10.57
N VAL A 161 -2.77 -7.27 -9.59
CA VAL A 161 -3.91 -7.59 -8.70
C VAL A 161 -4.28 -6.39 -7.84
N LEU A 162 -3.30 -5.77 -7.16
CA LEU A 162 -3.53 -4.64 -6.26
C LEU A 162 -4.06 -3.39 -6.96
N LEU A 163 -3.72 -3.20 -8.23
CA LEU A 163 -4.26 -2.15 -9.10
C LEU A 163 -5.57 -2.54 -9.78
N ASN A 164 -6.16 -3.69 -9.44
CA ASN A 164 -7.40 -4.21 -10.02
C ASN A 164 -7.36 -4.38 -11.55
N LYS A 165 -6.17 -4.65 -12.11
CA LYS A 165 -5.97 -4.87 -13.57
C LYS A 165 -6.14 -6.31 -13.99
N ILE A 166 -5.84 -7.26 -13.09
CA ILE A 166 -6.14 -8.68 -13.23
C ILE A 166 -6.95 -9.14 -12.03
N ILE A 167 -7.86 -10.10 -12.25
CA ILE A 167 -8.72 -10.62 -11.19
C ILE A 167 -7.88 -11.48 -10.24
N PHE A 168 -8.02 -11.23 -8.94
CA PHE A 168 -7.41 -12.08 -7.92
C PHE A 168 -8.02 -13.49 -7.95
N THR A 169 -7.16 -14.48 -8.02
CA THR A 169 -7.47 -15.90 -7.78
C THR A 169 -6.43 -16.48 -6.85
N GLU A 170 -6.76 -17.52 -6.09
CA GLU A 170 -5.78 -18.18 -5.20
C GLU A 170 -4.54 -18.72 -5.94
N SER A 171 -4.66 -18.92 -7.24
CA SER A 171 -3.59 -19.41 -8.12
C SER A 171 -2.93 -18.32 -8.98
N TYR A 172 -3.20 -17.02 -8.72
CA TYR A 172 -2.73 -15.93 -9.61
C TYR A 172 -1.21 -15.92 -9.84
N LEU A 173 -0.43 -16.47 -8.91
CA LEU A 173 1.03 -16.58 -9.07
C LEU A 173 1.45 -17.74 -9.99
N ARG A 174 0.57 -18.73 -10.22
CA ARG A 174 0.86 -19.93 -11.01
C ARG A 174 0.45 -19.80 -12.48
N THR A 175 -0.31 -18.79 -12.81
CA THR A 175 -0.74 -18.44 -14.16
C THR A 175 0.13 -17.34 -14.74
#